data_74e2a6498713de0740ec6c11c8d9b4b2
#
_entry.id   74e2a6498713de0740ec6c11c8d9b4b2
#
_cell.length_a   1.000
_cell.length_b   1.000
_cell.length_c   1.000
_cell.angle_alpha   90.00
_cell.angle_beta   90.00
_cell.angle_gamma   90.00
#
_symmetry.space_group_name_H-M   'P 1'
#
loop_
_entity.id
_entity.type
_entity.pdbx_description
1 polymer ?
#
loop_
_entity_poly.entity_id
_entity_poly.type
_entity_poly.pdbx_seq_one_letter_code
_entity_poly.pdbx_strand_id
1 'polypeptide(L)'
;MNSIPAPTIEYGTLAPLLVVFGAAIIGVLVEAFAPRYLRKSIHVPLTLLSLFGAFMLVLVQVMRGNVPTAPVAMGAVAVDGPALFIWGVILVLSFVCVLLINDEGHFVASAAAVPGSGDEEEAEAAGGGHTEVYPLVLFAVGGMLLFPASHDLLMMFVGLEVMSLPLYLLCGLARRRRLLSQEASMKYFLLGAFSSAFFLYGTAMVYGFAGTVSLPGINAAMGKSASLDPILMLGLALLGVGLLFKIGAAPFQAWKPDVYQGAPTPITALMASGTLVAAVGAVLRVFWVGLGNLDWNWRPIFWGVAALTMIVGSILAITQTEIKRMLAYSSIAHAGFLLVGVMATFGSAAQNAVSLKAILFYLAVYGITTVGAFAVVTLVRDPGGEAGHLSRWAGLGKRAPVLAGVFAFFLLAFAGIPMTSGFFGKYAVFAAALNSGTQPGDSMGGWMAGLVVVGVVASAIAAFFYVRVIVLMFFSEPAADGPAIAVPSMGTVAVIAVSLLVTVGVGLYPESVLGVANDAAHSLFIR
;
A
#
# COMPACT_ATOMS: atom_id res chain seq x y z
N MET A 1 14.16 -46.22 -9.31
CA MET A 1 13.84 -44.81 -9.59
C MET A 1 12.87 -44.38 -8.50
N ASN A 2 13.31 -43.53 -7.57
CA ASN A 2 12.41 -42.97 -6.57
C ASN A 2 11.42 -42.06 -7.30
N SER A 3 10.13 -42.40 -7.29
CA SER A 3 9.09 -41.55 -7.84
C SER A 3 9.12 -40.23 -7.09
N ILE A 4 9.26 -39.11 -7.81
CA ILE A 4 9.10 -37.78 -7.24
C ILE A 4 7.67 -37.71 -6.68
N PRO A 5 7.47 -37.47 -5.37
CA PRO A 5 6.14 -37.38 -4.82
C PRO A 5 5.35 -36.25 -5.52
N ALA A 6 4.07 -36.50 -5.78
CA ALA A 6 3.20 -35.47 -6.35
C ALA A 6 3.16 -34.25 -5.43
N PRO A 7 3.17 -33.00 -5.98
CA PRO A 7 3.10 -31.81 -5.16
C PRO A 7 1.79 -31.75 -4.37
N THR A 8 1.87 -31.49 -3.07
CA THR A 8 0.71 -31.24 -2.23
C THR A 8 0.36 -29.75 -2.31
N ILE A 9 -0.86 -29.42 -2.72
CA ILE A 9 -1.36 -28.05 -2.80
C ILE A 9 -2.62 -27.95 -1.95
N GLU A 10 -2.58 -27.11 -0.95
CA GLU A 10 -3.67 -26.86 -0.01
C GLU A 10 -4.64 -25.83 -0.62
N TYR A 11 -5.41 -26.24 -1.64
CA TYR A 11 -6.32 -25.38 -2.41
C TYR A 11 -7.30 -24.59 -1.51
N GLY A 12 -7.79 -25.17 -0.42
CA GLY A 12 -8.70 -24.51 0.51
C GLY A 12 -8.06 -23.30 1.21
N THR A 13 -6.80 -23.43 1.61
CA THR A 13 -6.04 -22.36 2.26
C THR A 13 -5.66 -21.24 1.27
N LEU A 14 -5.30 -21.63 0.05
CA LEU A 14 -4.96 -20.70 -1.02
C LEU A 14 -6.17 -20.12 -1.75
N ALA A 15 -7.39 -20.56 -1.43
CA ALA A 15 -8.61 -20.19 -2.15
C ALA A 15 -8.80 -18.66 -2.33
N PRO A 16 -8.53 -17.78 -1.35
CA PRO A 16 -8.64 -16.33 -1.57
C PRO A 16 -7.73 -15.83 -2.69
N LEU A 17 -6.48 -16.29 -2.71
CA LEU A 17 -5.49 -15.94 -3.73
C LEU A 17 -5.88 -16.49 -5.11
N LEU A 18 -6.32 -17.76 -5.17
CA LEU A 18 -6.72 -18.44 -6.40
C LEU A 18 -7.97 -17.82 -7.02
N VAL A 19 -8.94 -17.35 -6.23
CA VAL A 19 -10.12 -16.65 -6.72
C VAL A 19 -9.75 -15.34 -7.41
N VAL A 20 -8.83 -14.55 -6.83
CA VAL A 20 -8.37 -13.30 -7.43
C VAL A 20 -7.61 -13.55 -8.73
N PHE A 21 -6.64 -14.47 -8.75
CA PHE A 21 -5.91 -14.80 -9.98
C PHE A 21 -6.79 -15.47 -11.03
N GLY A 22 -7.71 -16.34 -10.62
CA GLY A 22 -8.67 -16.97 -11.53
C GLY A 22 -9.56 -15.93 -12.21
N ALA A 23 -10.05 -14.95 -11.45
CA ALA A 23 -10.84 -13.85 -12.00
C ALA A 23 -10.00 -12.94 -12.92
N ALA A 24 -8.72 -12.71 -12.60
CA ALA A 24 -7.80 -11.97 -13.48
C ALA A 24 -7.63 -12.67 -14.84
N ILE A 25 -7.41 -13.99 -14.83
CA ILE A 25 -7.29 -14.80 -16.05
C ILE A 25 -8.61 -14.79 -16.85
N ILE A 26 -9.75 -14.99 -16.18
CA ILE A 26 -11.06 -14.88 -16.83
C ILE A 26 -11.24 -13.49 -17.44
N GLY A 27 -10.82 -12.44 -16.74
CA GLY A 27 -10.85 -11.07 -17.25
C GLY A 27 -10.05 -10.91 -18.55
N VAL A 28 -8.84 -11.48 -18.63
CA VAL A 28 -8.06 -11.48 -19.89
C VAL A 28 -8.79 -12.21 -21.01
N LEU A 29 -9.45 -13.34 -20.72
CA LEU A 29 -10.24 -14.06 -21.71
C LEU A 29 -11.46 -13.25 -22.16
N VAL A 30 -12.10 -12.52 -21.26
CA VAL A 30 -13.19 -11.59 -21.61
C VAL A 30 -12.69 -10.48 -22.53
N GLU A 31 -11.51 -9.90 -22.28
CA GLU A 31 -10.92 -8.91 -23.20
C GLU A 31 -10.63 -9.48 -24.57
N ALA A 32 -10.16 -10.74 -24.65
CA ALA A 32 -9.82 -11.37 -25.90
C ALA A 32 -11.05 -11.77 -26.74
N PHE A 33 -12.11 -12.27 -26.11
CA PHE A 33 -13.20 -12.95 -26.82
C PHE A 33 -14.56 -12.23 -26.75
N ALA A 34 -14.82 -11.40 -25.71
CA ALA A 34 -16.11 -10.74 -25.59
C ALA A 34 -16.22 -9.50 -26.51
N PRO A 35 -17.41 -9.25 -27.07
CA PRO A 35 -17.70 -8.01 -27.81
C PRO A 35 -17.48 -6.78 -26.92
N ARG A 36 -16.96 -5.69 -27.49
CA ARG A 36 -16.58 -4.48 -26.72
C ARG A 36 -17.70 -3.95 -25.83
N TYR A 37 -18.94 -3.91 -26.33
CA TYR A 37 -20.09 -3.40 -25.57
C TYR A 37 -20.48 -4.23 -24.35
N LEU A 38 -20.08 -5.50 -24.25
CA LEU A 38 -20.35 -6.38 -23.11
C LEU A 38 -19.22 -6.40 -22.09
N ARG A 39 -18.00 -5.99 -22.48
CA ARG A 39 -16.81 -6.14 -21.62
C ARG A 39 -17.00 -5.49 -20.26
N LYS A 40 -17.43 -4.23 -20.21
CA LYS A 40 -17.63 -3.52 -18.95
C LYS A 40 -18.68 -4.18 -18.07
N SER A 41 -19.80 -4.62 -18.67
CA SER A 41 -20.88 -5.30 -17.95
C SER A 41 -20.45 -6.64 -17.34
N ILE A 42 -19.40 -7.28 -17.87
CA ILE A 42 -18.84 -8.52 -17.34
C ILE A 42 -17.71 -8.21 -16.33
N HIS A 43 -16.79 -7.29 -16.67
CA HIS A 43 -15.62 -7.00 -15.84
C HIS A 43 -15.95 -6.44 -14.46
N VAL A 44 -16.88 -5.49 -14.40
CA VAL A 44 -17.22 -4.85 -13.13
C VAL A 44 -17.75 -5.86 -12.11
N PRO A 45 -18.82 -6.64 -12.41
CA PRO A 45 -19.29 -7.65 -11.45
C PRO A 45 -18.26 -8.75 -11.21
N LEU A 46 -17.52 -9.22 -12.23
CA LEU A 46 -16.48 -10.22 -12.06
C LEU A 46 -15.44 -9.76 -11.02
N THR A 47 -14.95 -8.53 -11.16
CA THR A 47 -13.93 -7.96 -10.26
C THR A 47 -14.47 -7.76 -8.85
N LEU A 48 -15.64 -7.14 -8.71
CA LEU A 48 -16.23 -6.89 -7.38
C LEU A 48 -16.62 -8.20 -6.67
N LEU A 49 -17.23 -9.16 -7.37
CA LEU A 49 -17.60 -10.45 -6.79
C LEU A 49 -16.40 -11.29 -6.42
N SER A 50 -15.32 -11.26 -7.22
CA SER A 50 -14.09 -12.00 -6.89
C SER A 50 -13.38 -11.41 -5.66
N LEU A 51 -13.28 -10.09 -5.54
CA LEU A 51 -12.68 -9.44 -4.38
C LEU A 51 -13.53 -9.67 -3.12
N PHE A 52 -14.84 -9.54 -3.22
CA PHE A 52 -15.76 -9.83 -2.12
C PHE A 52 -15.73 -11.31 -1.74
N GLY A 53 -15.76 -12.23 -2.70
CA GLY A 53 -15.68 -13.68 -2.47
C GLY A 53 -14.37 -14.08 -1.82
N ALA A 54 -13.23 -13.54 -2.28
CA ALA A 54 -11.93 -13.75 -1.65
C ALA A 54 -11.91 -13.22 -0.20
N PHE A 55 -12.50 -12.07 0.06
CA PHE A 55 -12.63 -11.53 1.41
C PHE A 55 -13.48 -12.43 2.31
N MET A 56 -14.62 -12.93 1.83
CA MET A 56 -15.45 -13.88 2.56
C MET A 56 -14.70 -15.18 2.88
N LEU A 57 -13.87 -15.68 1.95
CA LEU A 57 -13.03 -16.85 2.18
C LEU A 57 -11.99 -16.59 3.28
N VAL A 58 -11.36 -15.40 3.31
CA VAL A 58 -10.45 -15.00 4.41
C VAL A 58 -11.21 -15.00 5.73
N LEU A 59 -12.39 -14.39 5.81
CA LEU A 59 -13.22 -14.39 7.02
C LEU A 59 -13.57 -15.79 7.48
N VAL A 60 -13.99 -16.68 6.57
CA VAL A 60 -14.31 -18.07 6.90
C VAL A 60 -13.09 -18.82 7.45
N GLN A 61 -11.90 -18.60 6.90
CA GLN A 61 -10.66 -19.21 7.42
C GLN A 61 -10.37 -18.74 8.85
N VAL A 62 -10.47 -17.43 9.10
CA VAL A 62 -10.27 -16.85 10.44
C VAL A 62 -11.32 -17.37 11.43
N MET A 63 -12.60 -17.34 11.07
CA MET A 63 -13.71 -17.78 11.96
C MET A 63 -13.65 -19.26 12.30
N ARG A 64 -13.14 -20.11 11.41
CA ARG A 64 -12.97 -21.54 11.66
C ARG A 64 -11.73 -21.88 12.49
N GLY A 65 -10.89 -20.89 12.78
CA GLY A 65 -9.61 -21.12 13.44
C GLY A 65 -8.64 -21.97 12.59
N ASN A 66 -8.89 -22.09 11.30
CA ASN A 66 -8.06 -22.87 10.37
C ASN A 66 -6.84 -22.07 9.89
N VAL A 67 -6.08 -21.51 10.84
CA VAL A 67 -4.82 -20.85 10.51
C VAL A 67 -3.74 -21.93 10.45
N PRO A 68 -3.10 -22.16 9.29
CA PRO A 68 -2.04 -23.14 9.18
C PRO A 68 -0.88 -22.83 10.14
N THR A 69 -0.28 -23.89 10.67
CA THR A 69 0.92 -23.79 11.51
C THR A 69 2.21 -24.07 10.72
N ALA A 70 2.06 -24.45 9.45
CA ALA A 70 3.16 -24.71 8.53
C ALA A 70 2.91 -24.03 7.19
N PRO A 71 3.98 -23.69 6.43
CA PRO A 71 3.81 -23.10 5.10
C PRO A 71 3.14 -24.09 4.15
N VAL A 72 2.35 -23.56 3.21
CA VAL A 72 1.57 -24.28 2.21
C VAL A 72 2.24 -24.18 0.83
N ALA A 73 1.66 -24.83 -0.19
CA ALA A 73 2.21 -24.83 -1.56
C ALA A 73 3.69 -25.26 -1.58
N MET A 74 3.99 -26.42 -1.01
CA MET A 74 5.35 -26.98 -0.92
C MET A 74 6.34 -26.06 -0.18
N GLY A 75 5.85 -25.25 0.76
CA GLY A 75 6.68 -24.35 1.56
C GLY A 75 6.87 -22.95 0.98
N ALA A 76 6.24 -22.63 -0.16
CA ALA A 76 6.44 -21.35 -0.84
C ALA A 76 5.59 -20.20 -0.26
N VAL A 77 4.44 -20.51 0.37
CA VAL A 77 3.49 -19.52 0.87
C VAL A 77 3.16 -19.79 2.35
N ALA A 78 3.21 -18.76 3.19
CA ALA A 78 2.82 -18.82 4.58
C ALA A 78 1.51 -18.04 4.78
N VAL A 79 0.42 -18.78 5.04
CA VAL A 79 -0.91 -18.22 5.32
C VAL A 79 -1.12 -18.23 6.83
N ASP A 80 -0.48 -17.31 7.51
CA ASP A 80 -0.55 -17.09 8.96
C ASP A 80 -1.50 -15.94 9.31
N GLY A 81 -1.70 -15.67 10.59
CA GLY A 81 -2.61 -14.60 11.04
C GLY A 81 -2.27 -13.23 10.48
N PRO A 82 -1.00 -12.77 10.53
CA PRO A 82 -0.60 -11.52 9.88
C PRO A 82 -0.90 -11.51 8.38
N ALA A 83 -0.65 -12.60 7.64
CA ALA A 83 -0.97 -12.70 6.23
C ALA A 83 -2.49 -12.59 5.98
N LEU A 84 -3.32 -13.30 6.75
CA LEU A 84 -4.78 -13.24 6.64
C LEU A 84 -5.33 -11.84 6.94
N PHE A 85 -4.79 -11.15 7.95
CA PHE A 85 -5.15 -9.76 8.26
C PHE A 85 -4.79 -8.83 7.09
N ILE A 86 -3.56 -8.93 6.58
CA ILE A 86 -3.07 -8.14 5.45
C ILE A 86 -3.92 -8.43 4.19
N TRP A 87 -4.25 -9.67 3.92
CA TRP A 87 -5.15 -10.05 2.83
C TRP A 87 -6.53 -9.40 2.97
N GLY A 88 -7.12 -9.47 4.16
CA GLY A 88 -8.40 -8.83 4.45
C GLY A 88 -8.37 -7.33 4.17
N VAL A 89 -7.33 -6.65 4.65
CA VAL A 89 -7.14 -5.20 4.43
C VAL A 89 -6.96 -4.89 2.94
N ILE A 90 -6.08 -5.61 2.23
CA ILE A 90 -5.85 -5.40 0.79
C ILE A 90 -7.13 -5.61 -0.02
N LEU A 91 -7.90 -6.67 0.27
CA LEU A 91 -9.14 -6.97 -0.44
C LEU A 91 -10.21 -5.89 -0.23
N VAL A 92 -10.36 -5.39 1.00
CA VAL A 92 -11.28 -4.27 1.28
C VAL A 92 -10.83 -2.99 0.56
N LEU A 93 -9.56 -2.63 0.66
CA LEU A 93 -9.02 -1.43 -0.01
C LEU A 93 -9.16 -1.53 -1.53
N SER A 94 -8.88 -2.70 -2.10
CA SER A 94 -9.00 -2.94 -3.54
C SER A 94 -10.46 -2.90 -4.00
N PHE A 95 -11.39 -3.49 -3.24
CA PHE A 95 -12.83 -3.41 -3.53
C PHE A 95 -13.31 -1.96 -3.60
N VAL A 96 -12.93 -1.16 -2.60
CA VAL A 96 -13.29 0.26 -2.52
C VAL A 96 -12.64 1.06 -3.67
N CYS A 97 -11.37 0.77 -4.03
CA CYS A 97 -10.72 1.41 -5.18
C CYS A 97 -11.37 1.03 -6.53
N VAL A 98 -11.87 -0.20 -6.68
CA VAL A 98 -12.57 -0.61 -7.91
C VAL A 98 -13.88 0.17 -8.09
N LEU A 99 -14.57 0.52 -7.01
CA LEU A 99 -15.73 1.41 -7.09
C LEU A 99 -15.37 2.81 -7.63
N LEU A 100 -14.18 3.33 -7.27
CA LEU A 100 -13.67 4.60 -7.85
C LEU A 100 -13.26 4.45 -9.31
N ILE A 101 -12.66 3.31 -9.68
CA ILE A 101 -12.25 3.03 -11.06
C ILE A 101 -13.47 2.94 -11.97
N ASN A 102 -14.59 2.42 -11.47
CA ASN A 102 -15.82 2.27 -12.25
C ASN A 102 -16.57 3.60 -12.48
N ASP A 103 -16.16 4.69 -11.84
CA ASP A 103 -16.78 6.00 -12.02
C ASP A 103 -16.43 6.59 -13.38
N GLU A 104 -17.39 6.59 -14.31
CA GLU A 104 -17.21 6.98 -15.72
C GLU A 104 -16.73 8.42 -15.91
N GLY A 105 -17.11 9.33 -15.03
CA GLY A 105 -16.69 10.72 -15.09
C GLY A 105 -15.21 10.95 -14.82
N HIS A 106 -14.53 9.98 -14.21
CA HIS A 106 -13.20 10.14 -13.64
C HIS A 106 -12.13 9.29 -14.30
N PHE A 107 -12.53 8.20 -14.93
CA PHE A 107 -11.64 7.24 -15.56
C PHE A 107 -12.09 6.93 -17.00
N VAL A 108 -12.32 7.98 -17.81
CA VAL A 108 -12.55 7.80 -19.24
C VAL A 108 -11.18 7.76 -19.91
N ALA A 109 -10.68 6.57 -20.12
CA ALA A 109 -9.64 6.32 -21.10
C ALA A 109 -10.33 5.84 -22.35
N SER A 110 -10.44 6.65 -23.39
CA SER A 110 -10.89 6.17 -24.69
C SER A 110 -9.71 5.63 -25.50
N ALA A 111 -9.98 4.64 -26.31
CA ALA A 111 -8.98 3.99 -27.16
C ALA A 111 -8.43 4.89 -28.29
N ALA A 112 -8.94 6.12 -28.47
CA ALA A 112 -8.49 7.01 -29.54
C ALA A 112 -7.17 7.71 -29.24
N ALA A 113 -6.32 7.82 -30.24
CA ALA A 113 -4.96 8.30 -30.09
C ALA A 113 -4.85 9.80 -29.81
N VAL A 114 -5.82 10.63 -30.19
CA VAL A 114 -5.78 12.09 -30.08
C VAL A 114 -6.99 12.60 -29.31
N PRO A 115 -6.78 13.25 -28.13
CA PRO A 115 -7.85 13.85 -27.35
C PRO A 115 -8.57 14.96 -28.14
N GLY A 116 -9.92 14.95 -28.14
CA GLY A 116 -10.75 15.93 -28.86
C GLY A 116 -10.89 15.68 -30.38
N SER A 117 -10.47 14.52 -30.88
CA SER A 117 -10.67 14.12 -32.26
C SER A 117 -12.03 13.45 -32.47
N GLY A 118 -12.53 13.46 -33.74
CA GLY A 118 -13.73 12.70 -34.08
C GLY A 118 -13.62 11.20 -33.82
N ASP A 119 -12.41 10.64 -33.92
CA ASP A 119 -12.12 9.26 -33.53
C ASP A 119 -12.38 9.00 -32.04
N GLU A 120 -12.28 10.03 -31.20
CA GLU A 120 -12.61 9.93 -29.77
C GLU A 120 -14.11 9.80 -29.56
N GLU A 121 -14.89 10.66 -30.21
CA GLU A 121 -16.35 10.64 -30.15
C GLU A 121 -16.90 9.32 -30.66
N GLU A 122 -16.36 8.81 -31.78
CA GLU A 122 -16.72 7.50 -32.33
C GLU A 122 -16.35 6.34 -31.41
N ALA A 123 -15.16 6.38 -30.79
CA ALA A 123 -14.72 5.35 -29.84
C ALA A 123 -15.54 5.36 -28.54
N GLU A 124 -15.94 6.54 -28.07
CA GLU A 124 -16.84 6.68 -26.89
C GLU A 124 -18.25 6.19 -27.23
N ALA A 125 -18.78 6.57 -28.40
CA ALA A 125 -20.08 6.11 -28.88
C ALA A 125 -20.11 4.58 -29.10
N ALA A 126 -18.99 3.99 -29.51
CA ALA A 126 -18.83 2.54 -29.65
C ALA A 126 -18.56 1.79 -28.31
N GLY A 127 -18.56 2.48 -27.17
CA GLY A 127 -18.25 1.88 -25.87
C GLY A 127 -16.77 1.50 -25.70
N GLY A 128 -15.87 2.21 -26.39
CA GLY A 128 -14.42 1.94 -26.43
C GLY A 128 -13.64 2.37 -25.19
N GLY A 129 -14.19 2.21 -23.97
CA GLY A 129 -13.44 2.42 -22.73
C GLY A 129 -12.36 1.36 -22.50
N HIS A 130 -11.29 1.71 -21.79
CA HIS A 130 -10.25 0.76 -21.38
C HIS A 130 -10.77 -0.19 -20.31
N THR A 131 -11.32 -1.33 -20.72
CA THR A 131 -11.83 -2.37 -19.81
C THR A 131 -10.73 -3.30 -19.30
N GLU A 132 -9.56 -3.31 -19.95
CA GLU A 132 -8.34 -3.99 -19.52
C GLU A 132 -7.84 -3.56 -18.14
N VAL A 133 -8.28 -2.42 -17.64
CA VAL A 133 -7.99 -1.95 -16.28
C VAL A 133 -8.38 -2.98 -15.22
N TYR A 134 -9.52 -3.64 -15.38
CA TYR A 134 -10.04 -4.58 -14.38
C TYR A 134 -9.16 -5.83 -14.19
N PRO A 135 -8.80 -6.59 -15.25
CA PRO A 135 -7.89 -7.72 -15.09
C PRO A 135 -6.50 -7.28 -14.62
N LEU A 136 -5.99 -6.12 -15.06
CA LEU A 136 -4.71 -5.58 -14.57
C LEU A 136 -4.77 -5.26 -13.06
N VAL A 137 -5.86 -4.68 -12.58
CA VAL A 137 -6.06 -4.45 -11.14
C VAL A 137 -6.11 -5.77 -10.38
N LEU A 138 -6.81 -6.79 -10.88
CA LEU A 138 -6.87 -8.11 -10.24
C LEU A 138 -5.48 -8.79 -10.18
N PHE A 139 -4.67 -8.72 -11.23
CA PHE A 139 -3.28 -9.21 -11.17
C PHE A 139 -2.46 -8.43 -10.13
N ALA A 140 -2.56 -7.10 -10.12
CA ALA A 140 -1.86 -6.30 -9.11
C ALA A 140 -2.28 -6.68 -7.69
N VAL A 141 -3.58 -6.88 -7.44
CA VAL A 141 -4.11 -7.31 -6.14
C VAL A 141 -3.64 -8.73 -5.81
N GLY A 142 -3.67 -9.66 -6.75
CA GLY A 142 -3.12 -11.01 -6.56
C GLY A 142 -1.65 -10.97 -6.14
N GLY A 143 -0.84 -10.12 -6.78
CA GLY A 143 0.54 -9.86 -6.38
C GLY A 143 0.66 -9.22 -5.00
N MET A 144 -0.23 -8.26 -4.65
CA MET A 144 -0.28 -7.67 -3.29
C MET A 144 -0.61 -8.71 -2.22
N LEU A 145 -1.44 -9.71 -2.51
CA LEU A 145 -1.72 -10.82 -1.58
C LEU A 145 -0.53 -11.76 -1.46
N LEU A 146 0.10 -12.12 -2.59
CA LEU A 146 1.21 -13.06 -2.62
C LEU A 146 2.48 -12.52 -1.96
N PHE A 147 2.82 -11.25 -2.20
CA PHE A 147 4.07 -10.62 -1.76
C PHE A 147 4.31 -10.73 -0.23
N PRO A 148 3.39 -10.33 0.67
CA PRO A 148 3.55 -10.46 2.12
C PRO A 148 3.38 -11.88 2.65
N ALA A 149 2.78 -12.78 1.87
CA ALA A 149 2.57 -14.18 2.23
C ALA A 149 3.66 -15.12 1.72
N SER A 150 4.61 -14.62 0.92
CA SER A 150 5.72 -15.41 0.40
C SER A 150 6.64 -15.89 1.52
N HIS A 151 6.98 -17.19 1.52
CA HIS A 151 7.83 -17.82 2.54
C HIS A 151 9.26 -18.06 2.05
N ASP A 152 9.53 -17.77 0.80
CA ASP A 152 10.85 -17.77 0.19
C ASP A 152 11.07 -16.52 -0.67
N LEU A 153 12.34 -16.18 -0.94
CA LEU A 153 12.72 -14.97 -1.67
C LEU A 153 12.37 -15.01 -3.17
N LEU A 154 12.28 -16.19 -3.79
CA LEU A 154 11.91 -16.31 -5.20
C LEU A 154 10.40 -16.10 -5.38
N MET A 155 9.58 -16.73 -4.53
CA MET A 155 8.14 -16.50 -4.54
C MET A 155 7.84 -15.03 -4.22
N MET A 156 8.60 -14.42 -3.30
CA MET A 156 8.48 -13.00 -2.98
C MET A 156 8.82 -12.11 -4.18
N PHE A 157 9.86 -12.45 -4.95
CA PHE A 157 10.18 -11.75 -6.20
C PHE A 157 9.04 -11.87 -7.23
N VAL A 158 8.47 -13.06 -7.39
CA VAL A 158 7.29 -13.26 -8.26
C VAL A 158 6.11 -12.39 -7.79
N GLY A 159 5.80 -12.38 -6.50
CA GLY A 159 4.76 -11.54 -5.94
C GLY A 159 5.00 -10.05 -6.18
N LEU A 160 6.25 -9.60 -6.03
CA LEU A 160 6.68 -8.22 -6.31
C LEU A 160 6.44 -7.83 -7.77
N GLU A 161 6.82 -8.70 -8.73
CA GLU A 161 6.66 -8.41 -10.16
C GLU A 161 5.21 -8.50 -10.62
N VAL A 162 4.48 -9.51 -10.17
CA VAL A 162 3.04 -9.66 -10.49
C VAL A 162 2.22 -8.47 -9.95
N MET A 163 2.60 -7.90 -8.81
CA MET A 163 2.01 -6.66 -8.31
C MET A 163 2.42 -5.45 -9.16
N SER A 164 3.69 -5.37 -9.58
CA SER A 164 4.29 -4.15 -10.11
C SER A 164 4.03 -3.93 -11.59
N LEU A 165 4.16 -4.98 -12.41
CA LEU A 165 4.01 -4.87 -13.87
C LEU A 165 2.65 -4.31 -14.30
N PRO A 166 1.50 -4.80 -13.75
CA PRO A 166 0.21 -4.20 -14.07
C PRO A 166 0.11 -2.73 -13.63
N LEU A 167 0.68 -2.37 -12.47
CA LEU A 167 0.65 -1.00 -11.97
C LEU A 167 1.46 -0.04 -12.85
N TYR A 168 2.55 -0.48 -13.47
CA TYR A 168 3.31 0.33 -14.42
C TYR A 168 2.42 0.74 -15.60
N LEU A 169 1.64 -0.20 -16.14
CA LEU A 169 0.70 0.05 -17.23
C LEU A 169 -0.45 0.95 -16.77
N LEU A 170 -1.06 0.62 -15.64
CA LEU A 170 -2.19 1.38 -15.08
C LEU A 170 -1.86 2.85 -14.81
N CYS A 171 -0.62 3.17 -14.41
CA CYS A 171 -0.17 4.56 -14.22
C CYS A 171 -0.18 5.37 -15.53
N GLY A 172 -0.01 4.71 -16.69
CA GLY A 172 0.03 5.34 -18.00
C GLY A 172 -1.33 5.62 -18.64
N LEU A 173 -2.45 5.25 -18.00
CA LEU A 173 -3.78 5.28 -18.60
C LEU A 173 -4.55 6.60 -18.43
N ALA A 174 -3.99 7.62 -17.74
CA ALA A 174 -4.66 8.91 -17.60
C ALA A 174 -4.61 9.70 -18.92
N ARG A 175 -5.75 9.79 -19.60
CA ARG A 175 -5.82 10.35 -20.95
C ARG A 175 -5.71 11.88 -21.00
N ARG A 176 -6.45 12.61 -20.17
CA ARG A 176 -6.48 14.08 -20.20
C ARG A 176 -5.16 14.73 -19.79
N ARG A 177 -4.28 13.98 -19.09
CA ARG A 177 -2.93 14.37 -18.71
C ARG A 177 -1.90 13.41 -19.30
N ARG A 178 -2.05 13.08 -20.58
CA ARG A 178 -1.29 12.02 -21.27
C ARG A 178 0.22 12.09 -21.02
N LEU A 179 0.83 13.26 -21.19
CA LEU A 179 2.28 13.41 -21.02
C LEU A 179 2.74 13.11 -19.59
N LEU A 180 2.04 13.65 -18.57
CA LEU A 180 2.35 13.39 -17.17
C LEU A 180 2.12 11.92 -16.80
N SER A 181 1.07 11.31 -17.36
CA SER A 181 0.76 9.90 -17.12
C SER A 181 1.79 8.97 -17.75
N GLN A 182 2.21 9.25 -18.98
CA GLN A 182 3.28 8.50 -19.65
C GLN A 182 4.63 8.67 -18.94
N GLU A 183 4.97 9.87 -18.49
CA GLU A 183 6.15 10.14 -17.68
C GLU A 183 6.09 9.36 -16.35
N ALA A 184 4.94 9.37 -15.67
CA ALA A 184 4.73 8.62 -14.43
C ALA A 184 4.93 7.10 -14.65
N SER A 185 4.32 6.55 -15.69
CA SER A 185 4.46 5.14 -16.07
C SER A 185 5.91 4.78 -16.38
N MET A 186 6.59 5.60 -17.19
CA MET A 186 7.99 5.37 -17.57
C MET A 186 8.93 5.44 -16.36
N LYS A 187 8.78 6.46 -15.51
CA LYS A 187 9.57 6.60 -14.27
C LYS A 187 9.32 5.42 -13.34
N TYR A 188 8.07 5.01 -13.17
CA TYR A 188 7.74 3.91 -12.27
C TYR A 188 8.29 2.59 -12.81
N PHE A 189 8.18 2.34 -14.10
CA PHE A 189 8.73 1.16 -14.75
C PHE A 189 10.27 1.12 -14.64
N LEU A 190 10.97 2.18 -15.06
CA LEU A 190 12.44 2.18 -15.07
C LEU A 190 13.02 2.06 -13.67
N LEU A 191 12.55 2.88 -12.73
CA LEU A 191 13.04 2.85 -11.35
C LEU A 191 12.60 1.57 -10.62
N GLY A 192 11.39 1.08 -10.91
CA GLY A 192 10.88 -0.17 -10.37
C GLY A 192 11.65 -1.38 -10.85
N ALA A 193 11.89 -1.52 -12.16
CA ALA A 193 12.69 -2.60 -12.73
C ALA A 193 14.12 -2.61 -12.17
N PHE A 194 14.72 -1.42 -12.01
CA PHE A 194 16.04 -1.29 -11.39
C PHE A 194 16.03 -1.75 -9.92
N SER A 195 15.00 -1.38 -9.17
CA SER A 195 14.81 -1.84 -7.78
C SER A 195 14.61 -3.36 -7.70
N SER A 196 13.82 -3.93 -8.61
CA SER A 196 13.61 -5.38 -8.71
C SER A 196 14.89 -6.13 -9.04
N ALA A 197 15.76 -5.54 -9.88
CA ALA A 197 17.07 -6.11 -10.17
C ALA A 197 17.96 -6.14 -8.91
N PHE A 198 17.94 -5.09 -8.08
CA PHE A 198 18.61 -5.11 -6.78
C PHE A 198 18.07 -6.20 -5.86
N PHE A 199 16.74 -6.33 -5.78
CA PHE A 199 16.12 -7.38 -4.98
C PHE A 199 16.55 -8.78 -5.43
N LEU A 200 16.50 -9.05 -6.73
CA LEU A 200 16.86 -10.36 -7.28
C LEU A 200 18.36 -10.67 -7.11
N TYR A 201 19.22 -9.67 -7.34
CA TYR A 201 20.65 -9.83 -7.12
C TYR A 201 20.99 -10.03 -5.64
N GLY A 202 20.30 -9.30 -4.75
CA GLY A 202 20.38 -9.53 -3.31
C GLY A 202 19.95 -10.95 -2.92
N THR A 203 18.88 -11.45 -3.52
CA THR A 203 18.43 -12.84 -3.35
C THR A 203 19.52 -13.83 -3.78
N ALA A 204 20.18 -13.62 -4.92
CA ALA A 204 21.27 -14.47 -5.39
C ALA A 204 22.47 -14.46 -4.43
N MET A 205 22.84 -13.31 -3.87
CA MET A 205 23.92 -13.20 -2.88
C MET A 205 23.57 -13.93 -1.58
N VAL A 206 22.35 -13.75 -1.07
CA VAL A 206 21.88 -14.45 0.14
C VAL A 206 21.82 -15.96 -0.10
N TYR A 207 21.37 -16.40 -1.28
CA TYR A 207 21.41 -17.81 -1.69
C TYR A 207 22.84 -18.34 -1.73
N GLY A 208 23.79 -17.59 -2.29
CA GLY A 208 25.21 -17.96 -2.33
C GLY A 208 25.79 -18.22 -0.94
N PHE A 209 25.34 -17.48 0.07
CA PHE A 209 25.72 -17.71 1.47
C PHE A 209 24.95 -18.87 2.12
N ALA A 210 23.62 -18.87 2.02
CA ALA A 210 22.77 -19.76 2.79
C ALA A 210 22.52 -21.13 2.13
N GLY A 211 22.75 -21.26 0.82
CA GLY A 211 22.41 -22.46 0.03
C GLY A 211 20.91 -22.70 -0.11
N THR A 212 20.08 -21.74 0.29
CA THR A 212 18.62 -21.84 0.24
C THR A 212 17.98 -20.47 0.04
N VAL A 213 16.79 -20.43 -0.55
CA VAL A 213 15.96 -19.21 -0.69
C VAL A 213 14.86 -19.13 0.37
N SER A 214 14.61 -20.21 1.11
CA SER A 214 13.61 -20.25 2.20
C SER A 214 14.02 -19.32 3.33
N LEU A 215 13.10 -18.46 3.78
CA LEU A 215 13.37 -17.49 4.84
C LEU A 215 13.84 -18.15 6.15
N PRO A 216 13.19 -19.20 6.68
CA PRO A 216 13.70 -19.90 7.87
C PRO A 216 15.05 -20.58 7.63
N GLY A 217 15.27 -21.12 6.44
CA GLY A 217 16.55 -21.73 6.07
C GLY A 217 17.69 -20.72 6.07
N ILE A 218 17.46 -19.51 5.55
CA ILE A 218 18.39 -18.40 5.58
C ILE A 218 18.71 -18.02 7.03
N ASN A 219 17.70 -17.87 7.89
CA ASN A 219 17.87 -17.55 9.30
C ASN A 219 18.67 -18.63 10.04
N ALA A 220 18.41 -19.90 9.77
CA ALA A 220 19.15 -21.03 10.35
C ALA A 220 20.62 -21.09 9.88
N ALA A 221 20.90 -20.74 8.62
CA ALA A 221 22.27 -20.68 8.09
C ALA A 221 23.09 -19.58 8.79
N MET A 222 22.48 -18.42 9.08
CA MET A 222 23.12 -17.33 9.82
C MET A 222 23.48 -17.73 11.26
N GLY A 223 22.63 -18.48 11.94
CA GLY A 223 22.87 -18.95 13.31
C GLY A 223 24.07 -19.91 13.43
N LYS A 224 24.54 -20.48 12.31
CA LYS A 224 25.69 -21.39 12.26
C LYS A 224 27.01 -20.68 11.93
N SER A 225 26.95 -19.44 11.43
CA SER A 225 28.14 -18.67 11.03
C SER A 225 28.73 -17.94 12.20
N ALA A 226 30.01 -18.14 12.49
CA ALA A 226 30.74 -17.46 13.55
C ALA A 226 31.19 -16.04 13.19
N SER A 227 31.11 -15.66 11.90
CA SER A 227 31.55 -14.35 11.40
C SER A 227 30.56 -13.79 10.36
N LEU A 228 30.55 -12.47 10.26
CA LEU A 228 29.79 -11.76 9.21
C LEU A 228 30.41 -12.02 7.85
N ASP A 229 29.65 -12.63 6.95
CA ASP A 229 30.07 -12.86 5.58
C ASP A 229 29.80 -11.61 4.74
N PRO A 230 30.79 -11.05 4.03
CA PRO A 230 30.59 -9.88 3.17
C PRO A 230 29.54 -10.09 2.06
N ILE A 231 29.42 -11.31 1.53
CA ILE A 231 28.41 -11.65 0.50
C ILE A 231 27.01 -11.53 1.10
N LEU A 232 26.82 -12.04 2.33
CA LEU A 232 25.56 -11.93 3.03
C LEU A 232 25.21 -10.45 3.31
N MET A 233 26.17 -9.64 3.76
CA MET A 233 25.95 -8.22 4.04
C MET A 233 25.57 -7.44 2.77
N LEU A 234 26.25 -7.72 1.65
CA LEU A 234 25.90 -7.12 0.36
C LEU A 234 24.50 -7.58 -0.09
N GLY A 235 24.19 -8.87 0.04
CA GLY A 235 22.87 -9.42 -0.26
C GLY A 235 21.75 -8.75 0.55
N LEU A 236 21.98 -8.59 1.86
CA LEU A 236 21.08 -7.90 2.78
C LEU A 236 20.82 -6.45 2.37
N ALA A 237 21.87 -5.71 2.02
CA ALA A 237 21.77 -4.32 1.59
C ALA A 237 20.95 -4.20 0.29
N LEU A 238 21.20 -5.06 -0.69
CA LEU A 238 20.50 -5.06 -1.97
C LEU A 238 19.03 -5.46 -1.83
N LEU A 239 18.71 -6.48 -1.02
CA LEU A 239 17.33 -6.82 -0.66
C LEU A 239 16.63 -5.65 0.02
N GLY A 240 17.32 -5.01 0.97
CA GLY A 240 16.82 -3.84 1.67
C GLY A 240 16.48 -2.69 0.72
N VAL A 241 17.34 -2.39 -0.28
CA VAL A 241 17.08 -1.38 -1.31
C VAL A 241 15.78 -1.70 -2.06
N GLY A 242 15.60 -2.94 -2.52
CA GLY A 242 14.40 -3.37 -3.24
C GLY A 242 13.11 -3.19 -2.43
N LEU A 243 13.13 -3.61 -1.18
CA LEU A 243 11.98 -3.50 -0.27
C LEU A 243 11.68 -2.05 0.14
N LEU A 244 12.71 -1.27 0.48
CA LEU A 244 12.58 0.13 0.88
C LEU A 244 12.12 1.02 -0.29
N PHE A 245 12.56 0.72 -1.52
CA PHE A 245 12.02 1.35 -2.72
C PHE A 245 10.51 1.10 -2.83
N LYS A 246 10.05 -0.12 -2.60
CA LYS A 246 8.63 -0.47 -2.73
C LYS A 246 7.75 0.23 -1.68
N ILE A 247 8.24 0.39 -0.47
CA ILE A 247 7.61 1.23 0.57
C ILE A 247 7.64 2.72 0.16
N GLY A 248 8.64 3.13 -0.60
CA GLY A 248 8.93 4.53 -0.91
C GLY A 248 9.63 5.24 0.25
N ALA A 249 10.51 4.54 0.96
CA ALA A 249 11.34 5.12 2.01
C ALA A 249 12.53 5.90 1.43
N ALA A 250 12.94 6.98 2.11
CA ALA A 250 14.13 7.72 1.74
C ALA A 250 15.40 6.90 2.01
N PRO A 251 16.40 6.94 1.09
CA PRO A 251 16.53 7.81 -0.09
C PRO A 251 15.88 7.27 -1.38
N PHE A 252 15.09 6.20 -1.34
CA PHE A 252 14.53 5.52 -2.51
C PHE A 252 13.11 6.01 -2.89
N GLN A 253 12.64 7.12 -2.33
CA GLN A 253 11.28 7.65 -2.48
C GLN A 253 11.03 8.46 -3.77
N ALA A 254 12.06 8.78 -4.54
CA ALA A 254 12.00 9.78 -5.62
C ALA A 254 10.90 9.52 -6.68
N TRP A 255 10.57 8.25 -6.92
CA TRP A 255 9.53 7.85 -7.86
C TRP A 255 8.11 8.24 -7.41
N LYS A 256 7.85 8.22 -6.10
CA LYS A 256 6.50 8.26 -5.53
C LYS A 256 5.75 9.56 -5.82
N PRO A 257 6.34 10.77 -5.64
CA PRO A 257 5.65 12.02 -5.93
C PRO A 257 5.29 12.19 -7.41
N ASP A 258 6.19 11.83 -8.32
CA ASP A 258 5.97 11.97 -9.76
C ASP A 258 4.93 10.97 -10.26
N VAL A 259 4.99 9.73 -9.79
CA VAL A 259 4.03 8.68 -10.16
C VAL A 259 2.64 9.00 -9.62
N TYR A 260 2.52 9.44 -8.37
CA TYR A 260 1.22 9.78 -7.79
C TYR A 260 0.57 10.98 -8.48
N GLN A 261 1.37 11.95 -8.92
CA GLN A 261 0.88 13.11 -9.65
C GLN A 261 0.33 12.72 -11.04
N GLY A 262 1.07 11.89 -11.78
CA GLY A 262 0.75 11.57 -13.18
C GLY A 262 -0.25 10.42 -13.35
N ALA A 263 -0.29 9.45 -12.44
CA ALA A 263 -1.22 8.33 -12.52
C ALA A 263 -2.69 8.77 -12.33
N PRO A 264 -3.66 8.03 -12.90
CA PRO A 264 -5.07 8.22 -12.60
C PRO A 264 -5.31 8.14 -11.09
N THR A 265 -6.12 9.05 -10.53
CA THR A 265 -6.28 9.15 -9.06
C THR A 265 -6.84 7.88 -8.41
N PRO A 266 -7.79 7.12 -9.01
CA PRO A 266 -8.19 5.82 -8.45
C PRO A 266 -7.04 4.80 -8.37
N ILE A 267 -6.13 4.80 -9.35
CA ILE A 267 -4.93 3.95 -9.34
C ILE A 267 -3.93 4.46 -8.30
N THR A 268 -3.76 5.77 -8.16
CA THR A 268 -2.96 6.37 -7.08
C THR A 268 -3.49 5.97 -5.71
N ALA A 269 -4.82 5.95 -5.51
CA ALA A 269 -5.44 5.50 -4.26
C ALA A 269 -5.10 4.03 -3.94
N LEU A 270 -5.18 3.13 -4.93
CA LEU A 270 -4.80 1.73 -4.79
C LEU A 270 -3.31 1.56 -4.47
N MET A 271 -2.44 2.33 -5.16
CA MET A 271 -1.00 2.30 -4.89
C MET A 271 -0.66 2.87 -3.50
N ALA A 272 -1.28 3.98 -3.11
CA ALA A 272 -0.98 4.63 -1.83
C ALA A 272 -1.45 3.82 -0.61
N SER A 273 -2.44 2.96 -0.80
CA SER A 273 -3.03 2.11 0.25
C SER A 273 -2.58 0.66 0.12
N GLY A 274 -3.05 -0.09 -0.86
CA GLY A 274 -2.85 -1.54 -0.99
C GLY A 274 -1.38 -1.94 -1.16
N THR A 275 -0.61 -1.23 -2.03
CA THR A 275 0.81 -1.59 -2.23
C THR A 275 1.66 -1.29 -1.00
N LEU A 276 1.35 -0.24 -0.24
CA LEU A 276 2.07 0.06 1.01
C LEU A 276 1.81 -1.04 2.05
N VAL A 277 0.55 -1.48 2.19
CA VAL A 277 0.17 -2.60 3.08
C VAL A 277 0.95 -3.86 2.71
N ALA A 278 0.97 -4.23 1.43
CA ALA A 278 1.69 -5.40 0.94
C ALA A 278 3.21 -5.29 1.16
N ALA A 279 3.79 -4.11 0.88
CA ALA A 279 5.24 -3.89 1.00
C ALA A 279 5.71 -3.92 2.46
N VAL A 280 4.97 -3.32 3.39
CA VAL A 280 5.29 -3.38 4.82
C VAL A 280 5.17 -4.81 5.35
N GLY A 281 4.15 -5.56 4.91
CA GLY A 281 4.02 -6.98 5.24
C GLY A 281 5.20 -7.83 4.76
N ALA A 282 5.69 -7.58 3.54
CA ALA A 282 6.88 -8.25 3.02
C ALA A 282 8.16 -7.87 3.77
N VAL A 283 8.34 -6.60 4.14
CA VAL A 283 9.46 -6.17 4.99
C VAL A 283 9.43 -6.88 6.33
N LEU A 284 8.27 -6.92 7.00
CA LEU A 284 8.13 -7.66 8.25
C LEU A 284 8.53 -9.13 8.08
N ARG A 285 8.07 -9.78 7.02
CA ARG A 285 8.37 -11.19 6.80
C ARG A 285 9.86 -11.43 6.55
N VAL A 286 10.52 -10.65 5.70
CA VAL A 286 11.95 -10.80 5.42
C VAL A 286 12.79 -10.54 6.67
N PHE A 287 12.58 -9.38 7.32
CA PHE A 287 13.45 -8.96 8.41
C PHE A 287 13.16 -9.70 9.72
N TRP A 288 11.94 -10.16 9.94
CA TRP A 288 11.62 -10.95 11.10
C TRP A 288 11.91 -12.45 10.93
N VAL A 289 11.38 -13.07 9.85
CA VAL A 289 11.50 -14.53 9.65
C VAL A 289 12.86 -14.87 9.06
N GLY A 290 13.27 -14.14 8.02
CA GLY A 290 14.48 -14.43 7.26
C GLY A 290 15.76 -13.93 7.93
N LEU A 291 15.74 -12.77 8.56
CA LEU A 291 16.92 -12.03 8.99
C LEU A 291 16.92 -11.70 10.50
N GLY A 292 16.10 -12.41 11.28
CA GLY A 292 15.95 -12.16 12.72
C GLY A 292 17.23 -12.33 13.51
N ASN A 293 18.13 -13.25 13.11
CA ASN A 293 19.43 -13.47 13.77
C ASN A 293 20.47 -12.38 13.46
N LEU A 294 20.19 -11.44 12.55
CA LEU A 294 21.04 -10.31 12.18
C LEU A 294 20.44 -8.95 12.59
N ASP A 295 19.54 -8.92 13.53
CA ASP A 295 18.84 -7.69 13.94
C ASP A 295 19.82 -6.56 14.30
N TRP A 296 20.94 -6.86 14.98
CA TRP A 296 22.01 -5.92 15.29
C TRP A 296 22.64 -5.23 14.09
N ASN A 297 22.63 -5.88 12.92
CA ASN A 297 23.30 -5.38 11.71
C ASN A 297 22.39 -4.45 10.93
N TRP A 298 21.12 -4.78 10.77
CA TRP A 298 20.22 -4.01 9.92
C TRP A 298 19.37 -2.98 10.70
N ARG A 299 19.09 -3.17 11.99
CA ARG A 299 18.30 -2.21 12.79
C ARG A 299 18.90 -0.80 12.82
N PRO A 300 20.21 -0.58 12.99
CA PRO A 300 20.80 0.75 12.92
C PRO A 300 20.62 1.44 11.56
N ILE A 301 20.70 0.66 10.47
CA ILE A 301 20.46 1.17 9.11
C ILE A 301 18.99 1.58 8.96
N PHE A 302 18.07 0.75 9.39
CA PHE A 302 16.63 1.04 9.36
C PHE A 302 16.26 2.22 10.26
N TRP A 303 16.95 2.41 11.37
CA TRP A 303 16.80 3.60 12.21
C TRP A 303 17.10 4.87 11.40
N GLY A 304 18.25 4.91 10.73
CA GLY A 304 18.64 6.02 9.88
C GLY A 304 17.66 6.24 8.72
N VAL A 305 17.22 5.16 8.06
CA VAL A 305 16.24 5.21 6.97
C VAL A 305 14.87 5.68 7.47
N ALA A 306 14.39 5.21 8.61
CA ALA A 306 13.12 5.65 9.18
C ALA A 306 13.15 7.14 9.55
N ALA A 307 14.20 7.60 10.24
CA ALA A 307 14.40 9.00 10.58
C ALA A 307 14.45 9.88 9.33
N LEU A 308 15.27 9.51 8.34
CA LEU A 308 15.39 10.24 7.08
C LEU A 308 14.05 10.28 6.33
N THR A 309 13.33 9.17 6.28
CA THR A 309 12.03 9.06 5.60
C THR A 309 10.99 9.99 6.23
N MET A 310 10.92 10.03 7.57
CA MET A 310 10.03 10.94 8.29
C MET A 310 10.37 12.40 8.03
N ILE A 311 11.66 12.76 8.09
CA ILE A 311 12.14 14.13 7.87
C ILE A 311 11.90 14.57 6.41
N VAL A 312 12.35 13.78 5.45
CA VAL A 312 12.21 14.08 4.01
C VAL A 312 10.74 14.19 3.62
N GLY A 313 9.91 13.23 4.05
CA GLY A 313 8.47 13.24 3.77
C GLY A 313 7.78 14.48 4.33
N SER A 314 8.04 14.83 5.58
CA SER A 314 7.40 15.97 6.24
C SER A 314 7.87 17.31 5.71
N ILE A 315 9.18 17.50 5.50
CA ILE A 315 9.72 18.79 5.04
C ILE A 315 9.37 19.04 3.58
N LEU A 316 9.54 18.05 2.70
CA LEU A 316 9.27 18.25 1.27
C LEU A 316 7.77 18.38 0.97
N ALA A 317 6.87 17.86 1.80
CA ALA A 317 5.44 18.10 1.68
C ALA A 317 5.06 19.59 1.80
N ILE A 318 5.79 20.36 2.63
CA ILE A 318 5.54 21.80 2.82
C ILE A 318 5.72 22.58 1.52
N THR A 319 6.71 22.20 0.72
CA THR A 319 7.09 22.93 -0.51
C THR A 319 6.20 22.59 -1.71
N GLN A 320 5.34 21.57 -1.57
CA GLN A 320 4.51 21.14 -2.71
C GLN A 320 3.39 22.14 -3.00
N THR A 321 3.15 22.33 -4.27
CA THR A 321 2.04 23.13 -4.82
C THR A 321 0.94 22.29 -5.45
N GLU A 322 1.18 20.98 -5.61
CA GLU A 322 0.26 20.01 -6.18
C GLU A 322 -0.30 19.09 -5.09
N ILE A 323 -1.62 18.92 -5.04
CA ILE A 323 -2.29 18.16 -3.98
C ILE A 323 -1.85 16.69 -3.94
N LYS A 324 -1.75 16.02 -5.10
CA LYS A 324 -1.33 14.62 -5.16
C LYS A 324 0.13 14.43 -4.78
N ARG A 325 1.02 15.39 -5.11
CA ARG A 325 2.42 15.36 -4.68
C ARG A 325 2.53 15.57 -3.17
N MET A 326 1.76 16.49 -2.62
CA MET A 326 1.72 16.71 -1.18
C MET A 326 1.27 15.43 -0.45
N LEU A 327 0.21 14.75 -0.93
CA LEU A 327 -0.25 13.48 -0.38
C LEU A 327 0.78 12.34 -0.59
N ALA A 328 1.57 12.38 -1.66
CA ALA A 328 2.67 11.44 -1.86
C ALA A 328 3.77 11.61 -0.82
N TYR A 329 4.20 12.84 -0.53
CA TYR A 329 5.17 13.10 0.54
C TYR A 329 4.60 12.82 1.93
N SER A 330 3.30 13.08 2.15
CA SER A 330 2.57 12.59 3.31
C SER A 330 2.71 11.07 3.45
N SER A 331 2.46 10.31 2.38
CA SER A 331 2.61 8.85 2.36
C SER A 331 4.05 8.40 2.63
N ILE A 332 5.07 9.16 2.22
CA ILE A 332 6.48 8.90 2.55
C ILE A 332 6.70 9.07 4.05
N ALA A 333 6.20 10.16 4.66
CA ALA A 333 6.31 10.37 6.11
C ALA A 333 5.64 9.23 6.90
N HIS A 334 4.43 8.80 6.49
CA HIS A 334 3.72 7.68 7.10
C HIS A 334 4.45 6.34 6.95
N ALA A 335 5.14 6.12 5.82
CA ALA A 335 6.03 4.97 5.65
C ALA A 335 7.17 4.99 6.70
N GLY A 336 7.72 6.16 7.00
CA GLY A 336 8.69 6.34 8.08
C GLY A 336 8.13 5.98 9.45
N PHE A 337 6.89 6.41 9.78
CA PHE A 337 6.24 6.01 11.04
C PHE A 337 6.00 4.50 11.14
N LEU A 338 5.64 3.85 10.04
CA LEU A 338 5.50 2.39 9.98
C LEU A 338 6.84 1.67 10.21
N LEU A 339 7.94 2.20 9.66
CA LEU A 339 9.28 1.65 9.89
C LEU A 339 9.71 1.74 11.37
N VAL A 340 9.25 2.75 12.13
CA VAL A 340 9.42 2.80 13.59
C VAL A 340 8.82 1.56 14.25
N GLY A 341 7.60 1.18 13.83
CA GLY A 341 6.94 -0.04 14.29
C GLY A 341 7.72 -1.30 13.93
N VAL A 342 8.20 -1.40 12.68
CA VAL A 342 9.03 -2.54 12.22
C VAL A 342 10.25 -2.73 13.13
N MET A 343 10.92 -1.64 13.50
CA MET A 343 12.08 -1.70 14.38
C MET A 343 11.72 -2.10 15.82
N ALA A 344 10.50 -1.86 16.27
CA ALA A 344 10.02 -2.23 17.58
C ALA A 344 9.69 -3.73 17.72
N THR A 345 9.73 -4.52 16.64
CA THR A 345 9.36 -5.94 16.61
C THR A 345 10.49 -6.89 17.06
N PHE A 346 11.48 -6.41 17.79
CA PHE A 346 12.63 -7.21 18.26
C PHE A 346 12.74 -7.17 19.80
N GLY A 347 12.09 -8.10 20.41
CA GLY A 347 12.04 -8.24 21.86
C GLY A 347 11.49 -9.62 22.23
N SER A 348 10.88 -9.72 23.40
CA SER A 348 10.15 -10.93 23.79
C SER A 348 8.97 -11.20 22.86
N ALA A 349 8.49 -12.45 22.80
CA ALA A 349 7.33 -12.81 21.96
C ALA A 349 6.11 -11.93 22.23
N ALA A 350 5.87 -11.58 23.51
CA ALA A 350 4.78 -10.69 23.89
C ALA A 350 4.93 -9.27 23.33
N GLN A 351 6.15 -8.72 23.37
CA GLN A 351 6.43 -7.39 22.80
C GLN A 351 6.30 -7.37 21.28
N ASN A 352 6.78 -8.42 20.64
CA ASN A 352 6.67 -8.60 19.23
C ASN A 352 5.20 -8.61 18.77
N ALA A 353 4.32 -9.28 19.52
CA ALA A 353 2.89 -9.26 19.28
C ALA A 353 2.30 -7.85 19.43
N VAL A 354 2.72 -7.08 20.43
CA VAL A 354 2.27 -5.68 20.64
C VAL A 354 2.70 -4.79 19.48
N SER A 355 3.95 -4.89 19.03
CA SER A 355 4.48 -4.10 17.92
C SER A 355 3.82 -4.49 16.59
N LEU A 356 3.65 -5.78 16.35
CA LEU A 356 2.96 -6.29 15.16
C LEU A 356 1.50 -5.83 15.12
N LYS A 357 0.76 -5.92 16.23
CA LYS A 357 -0.59 -5.37 16.38
C LYS A 357 -0.65 -3.89 16.00
N ALA A 358 0.29 -3.09 16.51
CA ALA A 358 0.33 -1.66 16.21
C ALA A 358 0.55 -1.36 14.73
N ILE A 359 1.43 -2.12 14.06
CA ILE A 359 1.68 -1.97 12.61
C ILE A 359 0.44 -2.38 11.81
N LEU A 360 -0.14 -3.56 12.08
CA LEU A 360 -1.31 -4.06 11.38
C LEU A 360 -2.49 -3.09 11.51
N PHE A 361 -2.75 -2.61 12.72
CA PHE A 361 -3.76 -1.58 12.96
C PHE A 361 -3.49 -0.32 12.14
N TYR A 362 -2.24 0.20 12.17
CA TYR A 362 -1.90 1.41 11.44
C TYR A 362 -2.07 1.25 9.94
N LEU A 363 -1.67 0.11 9.37
CA LEU A 363 -1.85 -0.19 7.94
C LEU A 363 -3.32 -0.14 7.53
N ALA A 364 -4.21 -0.75 8.32
CA ALA A 364 -5.64 -0.78 8.05
C ALA A 364 -6.26 0.63 8.05
N VAL A 365 -6.02 1.40 9.13
CA VAL A 365 -6.64 2.72 9.27
C VAL A 365 -6.04 3.76 8.33
N TYR A 366 -4.73 3.70 8.08
CA TYR A 366 -4.08 4.57 7.10
C TYR A 366 -4.57 4.27 5.68
N GLY A 367 -4.68 2.99 5.32
CA GLY A 367 -5.14 2.57 4.00
C GLY A 367 -6.52 3.12 3.65
N ILE A 368 -7.50 2.93 4.52
CA ILE A 368 -8.88 3.38 4.26
C ILE A 368 -9.00 4.92 4.25
N THR A 369 -8.31 5.62 5.17
CA THR A 369 -8.27 7.09 5.19
C THR A 369 -7.64 7.64 3.90
N THR A 370 -6.61 6.97 3.38
CA THR A 370 -5.94 7.34 2.13
C THR A 370 -6.87 7.20 0.93
N VAL A 371 -7.61 6.09 0.83
CA VAL A 371 -8.59 5.90 -0.26
C VAL A 371 -9.66 6.99 -0.20
N GLY A 372 -10.19 7.31 0.99
CA GLY A 372 -11.15 8.38 1.18
C GLY A 372 -10.63 9.76 0.75
N ALA A 373 -9.40 10.09 1.11
CA ALA A 373 -8.79 11.36 0.72
C ALA A 373 -8.62 11.47 -0.80
N PHE A 374 -8.10 10.42 -1.46
CA PHE A 374 -7.99 10.40 -2.92
C PHE A 374 -9.36 10.38 -3.62
N ALA A 375 -10.38 9.75 -3.04
CA ALA A 375 -11.75 9.82 -3.56
C ALA A 375 -12.29 11.25 -3.59
N VAL A 376 -11.99 12.07 -2.57
CA VAL A 376 -12.33 13.50 -2.60
C VAL A 376 -11.55 14.23 -3.70
N VAL A 377 -10.26 13.91 -3.88
CA VAL A 377 -9.43 14.53 -4.93
C VAL A 377 -10.01 14.31 -6.32
N THR A 378 -10.64 13.16 -6.60
CA THR A 378 -11.26 12.90 -7.91
C THR A 378 -12.42 13.85 -8.23
N LEU A 379 -13.08 14.44 -7.25
CA LEU A 379 -14.27 15.26 -7.43
C LEU A 379 -13.97 16.73 -7.73
N VAL A 380 -12.77 17.22 -7.44
CA VAL A 380 -12.38 18.61 -7.70
C VAL A 380 -11.73 18.70 -9.07
N ARG A 381 -12.40 19.35 -10.05
CA ARG A 381 -12.08 19.27 -11.47
C ARG A 381 -11.83 20.63 -12.11
N ASP A 382 -10.76 20.70 -12.89
CA ASP A 382 -10.52 21.76 -13.87
C ASP A 382 -10.95 21.30 -15.27
N PRO A 383 -11.11 22.21 -16.25
CA PRO A 383 -11.44 21.84 -17.64
C PRO A 383 -10.47 20.82 -18.26
N GLY A 384 -9.21 20.83 -17.83
CA GLY A 384 -8.17 19.89 -18.29
C GLY A 384 -8.08 18.59 -17.49
N GLY A 385 -8.98 18.31 -16.56
CA GLY A 385 -8.97 17.11 -15.71
C GLY A 385 -9.10 17.42 -14.22
N GLU A 386 -8.35 16.69 -13.37
CA GLU A 386 -8.34 16.92 -11.92
C GLU A 386 -7.64 18.25 -11.57
N ALA A 387 -8.17 18.99 -10.60
CA ALA A 387 -7.58 20.24 -10.08
C ALA A 387 -6.35 19.91 -9.20
N GLY A 388 -5.18 19.77 -9.84
CA GLY A 388 -3.96 19.36 -9.15
C GLY A 388 -3.35 20.46 -8.28
N HIS A 389 -3.32 21.71 -8.76
CA HIS A 389 -2.65 22.80 -8.06
C HIS A 389 -3.42 23.25 -6.82
N LEU A 390 -2.72 23.43 -5.69
CA LEU A 390 -3.35 23.80 -4.40
C LEU A 390 -4.16 25.10 -4.47
N SER A 391 -3.73 26.10 -5.27
CA SER A 391 -4.50 27.35 -5.41
C SER A 391 -5.92 27.13 -5.93
N ARG A 392 -6.17 26.05 -6.68
CA ARG A 392 -7.51 25.71 -7.18
C ARG A 392 -8.47 25.27 -6.08
N TRP A 393 -7.92 24.85 -4.93
CA TRP A 393 -8.69 24.43 -3.74
C TRP A 393 -9.09 25.63 -2.86
N ALA A 394 -8.62 26.86 -3.18
CA ALA A 394 -8.97 28.06 -2.43
C ALA A 394 -10.48 28.29 -2.41
N GLY A 395 -11.02 28.55 -1.22
CA GLY A 395 -12.45 28.84 -1.03
C GLY A 395 -13.39 27.66 -1.32
N LEU A 396 -12.89 26.42 -1.41
CA LEU A 396 -13.72 25.23 -1.62
C LEU A 396 -14.82 25.12 -0.55
N GLY A 397 -14.55 25.52 0.69
CA GLY A 397 -15.52 25.54 1.79
C GLY A 397 -16.75 26.42 1.53
N LYS A 398 -16.64 27.47 0.69
CA LYS A 398 -17.77 28.31 0.29
C LYS A 398 -18.59 27.68 -0.84
N ARG A 399 -17.95 26.88 -1.72
CA ARG A 399 -18.60 26.25 -2.89
C ARG A 399 -19.20 24.89 -2.57
N ALA A 400 -18.48 24.07 -1.80
CA ALA A 400 -18.87 22.71 -1.42
C ALA A 400 -18.47 22.42 0.03
N PRO A 401 -19.20 22.98 1.02
CA PRO A 401 -18.80 22.91 2.43
C PRO A 401 -18.70 21.48 2.96
N VAL A 402 -19.59 20.59 2.54
CA VAL A 402 -19.55 19.17 2.95
C VAL A 402 -18.29 18.47 2.43
N LEU A 403 -17.99 18.64 1.14
CA LEU A 403 -16.79 18.01 0.54
C LEU A 403 -15.51 18.55 1.17
N ALA A 404 -15.42 19.87 1.36
CA ALA A 404 -14.29 20.51 2.02
C ALA A 404 -14.14 20.03 3.47
N GLY A 405 -15.26 19.89 4.21
CA GLY A 405 -15.27 19.36 5.58
C GLY A 405 -14.79 17.92 5.67
N VAL A 406 -15.25 17.06 4.78
CA VAL A 406 -14.80 15.65 4.71
C VAL A 406 -13.31 15.55 4.39
N PHE A 407 -12.83 16.35 3.42
CA PHE A 407 -11.41 16.36 3.08
C PHE A 407 -10.56 16.90 4.25
N ALA A 408 -11.01 17.98 4.89
CA ALA A 408 -10.35 18.52 6.07
C ALA A 408 -10.27 17.48 7.20
N PHE A 409 -11.31 16.68 7.39
CA PHE A 409 -11.30 15.60 8.39
C PHE A 409 -10.27 14.52 8.06
N PHE A 410 -10.14 14.08 6.79
CA PHE A 410 -9.10 13.14 6.41
C PHE A 410 -7.69 13.73 6.61
N LEU A 411 -7.48 15.03 6.30
CA LEU A 411 -6.21 15.70 6.54
C LEU A 411 -5.87 15.76 8.05
N LEU A 412 -6.86 16.03 8.91
CA LEU A 412 -6.71 15.99 10.36
C LEU A 412 -6.41 14.58 10.89
N ALA A 413 -7.00 13.55 10.26
CA ALA A 413 -6.69 12.15 10.58
C ALA A 413 -5.23 11.81 10.21
N PHE A 414 -4.72 12.26 9.05
CA PHE A 414 -3.31 12.12 8.71
C PHE A 414 -2.39 12.89 9.66
N ALA A 415 -2.79 14.08 10.10
CA ALA A 415 -2.06 14.81 11.14
C ALA A 415 -1.98 14.04 12.46
N GLY A 416 -2.97 13.18 12.74
CA GLY A 416 -3.06 12.42 13.98
C GLY A 416 -3.70 13.24 15.10
N ILE A 417 -4.78 13.97 14.79
CA ILE A 417 -5.56 14.68 15.80
C ILE A 417 -6.37 13.66 16.63
N PRO A 418 -6.46 13.82 17.96
CA PRO A 418 -7.28 12.96 18.82
C PRO A 418 -8.70 12.77 18.27
N MET A 419 -9.30 11.62 18.57
CA MET A 419 -10.60 11.16 18.06
C MET A 419 -10.61 10.79 16.56
N THR A 420 -9.45 10.67 15.92
CA THR A 420 -9.33 10.09 14.58
C THR A 420 -8.57 8.77 14.64
N SER A 421 -8.83 7.90 13.66
CA SER A 421 -8.11 6.62 13.54
C SER A 421 -6.59 6.79 13.38
N GLY A 422 -6.15 7.86 12.71
CA GLY A 422 -4.74 8.18 12.50
C GLY A 422 -3.98 8.53 13.78
N PHE A 423 -4.64 9.12 14.77
CA PHE A 423 -4.06 9.33 16.10
C PHE A 423 -3.68 8.01 16.76
N PHE A 424 -4.65 7.09 16.84
CA PHE A 424 -4.42 5.78 17.47
C PHE A 424 -3.38 4.96 16.72
N GLY A 425 -3.32 5.05 15.38
CA GLY A 425 -2.28 4.41 14.58
C GLY A 425 -0.87 4.88 14.96
N LYS A 426 -0.64 6.19 14.98
CA LYS A 426 0.66 6.76 15.38
C LYS A 426 0.99 6.47 16.83
N TYR A 427 0.01 6.66 17.72
CA TYR A 427 0.18 6.39 19.16
C TYR A 427 0.59 4.95 19.41
N ALA A 428 -0.11 3.98 18.81
CA ALA A 428 0.19 2.56 19.00
C ALA A 428 1.62 2.20 18.57
N VAL A 429 2.07 2.70 17.41
CA VAL A 429 3.42 2.44 16.90
C VAL A 429 4.49 3.10 17.76
N PHE A 430 4.30 4.35 18.18
CA PHE A 430 5.27 5.05 19.03
C PHE A 430 5.31 4.48 20.45
N ALA A 431 4.16 4.11 21.01
CA ALA A 431 4.10 3.44 22.31
C ALA A 431 4.80 2.06 22.27
N ALA A 432 4.59 1.28 21.20
CA ALA A 432 5.29 0.02 21.01
C ALA A 432 6.81 0.22 20.92
N ALA A 433 7.26 1.26 20.22
CA ALA A 433 8.68 1.59 20.11
C ALA A 433 9.31 2.01 21.44
N LEU A 434 8.62 2.83 22.23
CA LEU A 434 9.09 3.21 23.57
C LEU A 434 9.16 1.99 24.51
N ASN A 435 8.15 1.14 24.47
CA ASN A 435 8.08 -0.06 25.32
C ASN A 435 9.16 -1.09 24.96
N SER A 436 9.52 -1.22 23.66
CA SER A 436 10.63 -2.10 23.24
C SER A 436 11.96 -1.64 23.80
N GLY A 437 12.17 -0.33 23.89
CA GLY A 437 13.41 0.27 24.37
C GLY A 437 13.61 0.25 25.88
N THR A 438 12.62 -0.14 26.67
CA THR A 438 12.72 -0.17 28.15
C THR A 438 13.16 -1.52 28.70
N GLN A 439 13.41 -2.51 27.85
CA GLN A 439 13.72 -3.87 28.31
C GLN A 439 15.17 -4.02 28.77
N PRO A 440 15.41 -4.76 29.86
CA PRO A 440 16.77 -5.08 30.32
C PRO A 440 17.50 -5.86 29.22
N GLY A 441 18.64 -5.32 28.76
CA GLY A 441 19.49 -5.94 27.76
C GLY A 441 19.21 -5.47 26.31
N ASP A 442 18.20 -4.64 26.04
CA ASP A 442 18.07 -3.98 24.74
C ASP A 442 18.98 -2.73 24.68
N SER A 443 20.12 -2.89 24.04
CA SER A 443 21.11 -1.82 23.82
C SER A 443 20.61 -0.72 22.87
N MET A 444 19.47 -0.93 22.17
CA MET A 444 18.84 0.06 21.29
C MET A 444 17.78 0.94 22.00
N GLY A 445 17.55 0.77 23.32
CA GLY A 445 16.48 1.45 24.05
C GLY A 445 16.49 2.97 23.92
N GLY A 446 17.64 3.58 24.16
CA GLY A 446 17.80 5.03 23.97
C GLY A 446 17.63 5.50 22.53
N TRP A 447 18.06 4.70 21.57
CA TRP A 447 17.91 4.98 20.14
C TRP A 447 16.44 4.94 19.70
N MET A 448 15.64 4.00 20.21
CA MET A 448 14.21 3.93 19.92
C MET A 448 13.46 5.15 20.46
N ALA A 449 13.78 5.62 21.66
CA ALA A 449 13.22 6.87 22.19
C ALA A 449 13.59 8.07 21.30
N GLY A 450 14.85 8.17 20.86
CA GLY A 450 15.30 9.18 19.91
C GLY A 450 14.53 9.16 18.60
N LEU A 451 14.25 7.95 18.06
CA LEU A 451 13.46 7.79 16.84
C LEU A 451 12.00 8.24 17.02
N VAL A 452 11.39 7.95 18.18
CA VAL A 452 10.05 8.45 18.52
C VAL A 452 10.03 9.98 18.61
N VAL A 453 11.06 10.60 19.20
CA VAL A 453 11.17 12.09 19.21
C VAL A 453 11.21 12.64 17.78
N VAL A 454 12.04 12.06 16.90
CA VAL A 454 12.04 12.43 15.46
C VAL A 454 10.65 12.25 14.86
N GLY A 455 9.95 11.17 15.16
CA GLY A 455 8.59 10.89 14.68
C GLY A 455 7.57 11.92 15.14
N VAL A 456 7.61 12.31 16.41
CA VAL A 456 6.71 13.36 16.96
C VAL A 456 6.98 14.71 16.31
N VAL A 457 8.25 15.10 16.17
CA VAL A 457 8.63 16.35 15.48
C VAL A 457 8.20 16.33 14.01
N ALA A 458 8.45 15.24 13.30
CA ALA A 458 8.01 15.07 11.91
C ALA A 458 6.49 15.12 11.77
N SER A 459 5.75 14.56 12.74
CA SER A 459 4.28 14.62 12.77
C SER A 459 3.78 16.05 13.03
N ALA A 460 4.45 16.84 13.88
CA ALA A 460 4.14 18.25 14.09
C ALA A 460 4.39 19.09 12.82
N ILE A 461 5.50 18.83 12.13
CA ILE A 461 5.79 19.44 10.81
C ILE A 461 4.70 19.05 9.80
N ALA A 462 4.29 17.78 9.79
CA ALA A 462 3.24 17.31 8.90
C ALA A 462 1.90 18.00 9.16
N ALA A 463 1.54 18.24 10.41
CA ALA A 463 0.31 18.97 10.76
C ALA A 463 0.26 20.35 10.09
N PHE A 464 1.40 21.03 9.93
CA PHE A 464 1.46 22.35 9.30
C PHE A 464 0.95 22.33 7.87
N PHE A 465 1.42 21.42 7.02
CA PHE A 465 0.98 21.41 5.62
C PHE A 465 -0.47 20.91 5.45
N TYR A 466 -0.99 20.06 6.33
CA TYR A 466 -2.40 19.70 6.33
C TYR A 466 -3.28 20.88 6.72
N VAL A 467 -2.93 21.58 7.80
CA VAL A 467 -3.65 22.77 8.24
C VAL A 467 -3.59 23.88 7.19
N ARG A 468 -2.44 24.06 6.50
CA ARG A 468 -2.31 25.01 5.38
C ARG A 468 -3.37 24.75 4.30
N VAL A 469 -3.62 23.49 3.91
CA VAL A 469 -4.67 23.17 2.93
C VAL A 469 -6.05 23.46 3.47
N ILE A 470 -6.31 23.14 4.74
CA ILE A 470 -7.59 23.44 5.39
C ILE A 470 -7.84 24.96 5.42
N VAL A 471 -6.84 25.73 5.83
CA VAL A 471 -6.93 27.21 5.82
C VAL A 471 -7.20 27.73 4.41
N LEU A 472 -6.51 27.21 3.40
CA LEU A 472 -6.75 27.57 2.00
C LEU A 472 -8.19 27.27 1.56
N MET A 473 -8.74 26.13 1.93
CA MET A 473 -10.11 25.75 1.56
C MET A 473 -11.19 26.62 2.23
N PHE A 474 -11.01 26.99 3.50
CA PHE A 474 -12.08 27.64 4.26
C PHE A 474 -11.93 29.15 4.39
N PHE A 475 -10.70 29.68 4.40
CA PHE A 475 -10.44 31.09 4.72
C PHE A 475 -9.97 31.91 3.52
N SER A 476 -9.71 31.30 2.36
CA SER A 476 -9.38 32.04 1.14
C SER A 476 -10.63 32.32 0.31
N GLU A 477 -10.58 33.37 -0.51
CA GLU A 477 -11.62 33.65 -1.49
C GLU A 477 -11.52 32.67 -2.67
N PRO A 478 -12.66 32.14 -3.16
CA PRO A 478 -12.66 31.29 -4.35
C PRO A 478 -12.27 32.11 -5.58
N ALA A 479 -11.43 31.54 -6.44
CA ALA A 479 -11.12 32.15 -7.72
C ALA A 479 -12.39 32.25 -8.61
N ALA A 480 -12.49 33.30 -9.41
CA ALA A 480 -13.65 33.51 -10.29
C ALA A 480 -13.81 32.35 -11.30
N ASP A 481 -12.67 31.81 -11.80
CA ASP A 481 -12.55 30.66 -12.67
C ASP A 481 -12.28 29.34 -11.88
N GLY A 482 -12.70 29.26 -10.62
CA GLY A 482 -12.41 28.13 -9.75
C GLY A 482 -12.93 26.79 -10.30
N PRO A 483 -12.38 25.67 -9.78
CA PRO A 483 -12.67 24.34 -10.31
C PRO A 483 -14.14 23.97 -10.18
N ALA A 484 -14.63 23.18 -11.10
CA ALA A 484 -15.94 22.54 -11.00
C ALA A 484 -15.88 21.40 -9.96
N ILE A 485 -17.00 21.16 -9.31
CA ILE A 485 -17.17 20.00 -8.44
C ILE A 485 -17.97 18.98 -9.21
N ALA A 486 -17.36 17.84 -9.50
CA ALA A 486 -18.03 16.76 -10.20
C ALA A 486 -19.16 16.20 -9.31
N VAL A 487 -20.29 15.88 -9.92
CA VAL A 487 -21.34 15.12 -9.23
C VAL A 487 -20.82 13.71 -9.01
N PRO A 488 -20.69 13.25 -7.75
CA PRO A 488 -20.15 11.93 -7.48
C PRO A 488 -21.12 10.83 -7.93
N SER A 489 -20.60 9.75 -8.49
CA SER A 489 -21.36 8.52 -8.68
C SER A 489 -21.74 7.90 -7.32
N MET A 490 -22.72 7.01 -7.32
CA MET A 490 -23.07 6.24 -6.11
C MET A 490 -21.86 5.47 -5.55
N GLY A 491 -20.98 4.97 -6.43
CA GLY A 491 -19.74 4.31 -6.04
C GLY A 491 -18.80 5.24 -5.28
N THR A 492 -18.54 6.43 -5.84
CA THR A 492 -17.66 7.43 -5.20
C THR A 492 -18.24 7.94 -3.87
N VAL A 493 -19.57 8.17 -3.80
CA VAL A 493 -20.24 8.51 -2.54
C VAL A 493 -20.05 7.42 -1.49
N ALA A 494 -20.27 6.15 -1.87
CA ALA A 494 -20.09 5.02 -0.96
C ALA A 494 -18.64 4.91 -0.45
N VAL A 495 -17.64 5.11 -1.33
CA VAL A 495 -16.22 5.12 -0.96
C VAL A 495 -15.92 6.21 0.08
N ILE A 496 -16.35 7.44 -0.17
CA ILE A 496 -16.12 8.57 0.74
C ILE A 496 -16.84 8.32 2.08
N ALA A 497 -18.10 7.87 2.03
CA ALA A 497 -18.90 7.61 3.22
C ALA A 497 -18.30 6.49 4.08
N VAL A 498 -17.93 5.35 3.47
CA VAL A 498 -17.31 4.22 4.18
C VAL A 498 -15.96 4.64 4.78
N SER A 499 -15.12 5.32 4.01
CA SER A 499 -13.82 5.81 4.51
C SER A 499 -13.99 6.78 5.68
N LEU A 500 -14.95 7.69 5.60
CA LEU A 500 -15.28 8.63 6.68
C LEU A 500 -15.80 7.89 7.91
N LEU A 501 -16.78 7.01 7.74
CA LEU A 501 -17.36 6.22 8.83
C LEU A 501 -16.33 5.36 9.55
N VAL A 502 -15.44 4.70 8.80
CA VAL A 502 -14.36 3.89 9.39
C VAL A 502 -13.36 4.79 10.11
N THR A 503 -12.96 5.92 9.52
CA THR A 503 -11.99 6.84 10.14
C THR A 503 -12.53 7.44 11.43
N VAL A 504 -13.82 7.82 11.47
CA VAL A 504 -14.51 8.32 12.68
C VAL A 504 -14.75 7.17 13.67
N GLY A 505 -15.35 6.07 13.20
CA GLY A 505 -15.74 4.95 14.06
C GLY A 505 -14.56 4.32 14.80
N VAL A 506 -13.45 4.08 14.07
CA VAL A 506 -12.21 3.57 14.69
C VAL A 506 -11.54 4.65 15.55
N GLY A 507 -11.71 5.93 15.19
CA GLY A 507 -11.25 7.06 16.03
C GLY A 507 -11.99 7.17 17.37
N LEU A 508 -13.25 6.74 17.43
CA LEU A 508 -14.04 6.73 18.66
C LEU A 508 -13.95 5.39 19.41
N TYR A 509 -13.86 4.28 18.67
CA TYR A 509 -13.77 2.93 19.22
C TYR A 509 -12.66 2.12 18.52
N PRO A 510 -11.39 2.38 18.86
CA PRO A 510 -10.24 1.75 18.20
C PRO A 510 -10.17 0.23 18.41
N GLU A 511 -10.77 -0.28 19.50
CA GLU A 511 -10.73 -1.70 19.86
C GLU A 511 -11.39 -2.59 18.79
N SER A 512 -12.31 -2.05 18.00
CA SER A 512 -12.95 -2.77 16.89
C SER A 512 -11.95 -3.33 15.86
N VAL A 513 -10.88 -2.60 15.57
CA VAL A 513 -9.81 -3.04 14.64
C VAL A 513 -8.58 -3.52 15.42
N LEU A 514 -8.27 -2.91 16.57
CA LEU A 514 -7.18 -3.34 17.43
C LEU A 514 -7.35 -4.77 17.93
N GLY A 515 -8.58 -5.19 18.25
CA GLY A 515 -8.87 -6.56 18.65
C GLY A 515 -8.53 -7.57 17.55
N VAL A 516 -8.99 -7.33 16.32
CA VAL A 516 -8.70 -8.18 15.16
C VAL A 516 -7.20 -8.19 14.84
N ALA A 517 -6.54 -7.03 14.91
CA ALA A 517 -5.09 -6.93 14.72
C ALA A 517 -4.30 -7.66 15.82
N ASN A 518 -4.83 -7.66 17.07
CA ASN A 518 -4.26 -8.39 18.18
C ASN A 518 -4.32 -9.90 17.96
N ASP A 519 -5.48 -10.42 17.56
CA ASP A 519 -5.66 -11.85 17.31
C ASP A 519 -4.74 -12.33 16.17
N ALA A 520 -4.62 -11.52 15.10
CA ALA A 520 -3.69 -11.79 14.01
C ALA A 520 -2.22 -11.75 14.47
N ALA A 521 -1.86 -10.81 15.37
CA ALA A 521 -0.50 -10.66 15.85
C ALA A 521 -0.08 -11.79 16.81
N HIS A 522 -1.02 -12.35 17.57
CA HIS A 522 -0.72 -13.45 18.50
C HIS A 522 -0.33 -14.75 17.80
N SER A 523 -0.82 -15.01 16.58
CA SER A 523 -0.39 -16.18 15.81
C SER A 523 1.05 -16.05 15.28
N LEU A 524 1.61 -14.83 15.29
CA LEU A 524 2.94 -14.48 14.77
C LEU A 524 3.14 -14.97 13.31
N PHE A 525 4.34 -14.77 12.80
CA PHE A 525 4.71 -15.33 11.49
C PHE A 525 5.15 -16.79 11.63
N ILE A 526 4.76 -17.64 10.68
CA ILE A 526 5.31 -18.99 10.52
C ILE A 526 6.82 -18.88 10.25
N ARG A 527 7.60 -19.59 11.05
CA ARG A 527 9.07 -19.64 10.96
C ARG A 527 9.53 -20.96 10.36
#